data_aabf7059fdcae60f46f36633529de837
#
_entry.id   aabf7059fdcae60f46f36633529de837
#
_cell.length_a   1.000
_cell.length_b   1.000
_cell.length_c   1.000
_cell.angle_alpha   90.00
_cell.angle_beta   90.00
_cell.angle_gamma   90.00
#
_symmetry.space_group_name_H-M   'P 1'
#
loop_
_entity.id
_entity.type
_entity.pdbx_description
1 polymer ?
#
loop_
_entity_poly.entity_id
_entity_poly.type
_entity_poly.pdbx_seq_one_letter_code
_entity_poly.pdbx_strand_id
1 'polypeptide(L)'
;MLPATLPLDAYRPFRRDVEAQRPAMEAIAARHGLPPGELAPFSQGTQIVWGTQRSVIKLFVPTWPEDTRIEMLMLERLVGAGLPVPQLEARGEVAGWPYVVMSRLPGQRVPEAWPELDADARERLAHDIGAAMAHLAALPVTGLDALLAPQESLLGERRPRLLQDQRERGGDDALEAQLQAFLDALPPLLPAESVLVHADLTADNILVHDGRLAGFIDFADAFVGPWTYELAATSCFVTQGDRRSQRALLSGRGVETTPELLVTLRCWAVLHRYSHVATMMQRAGHASLWSWLDTLWLP
;
A
#
# COMPACT_ATOMS: atom_id res chain seq x y z
N MET A 1 -4.04 2.66 -30.24
CA MET A 1 -5.05 1.60 -29.95
C MET A 1 -4.46 0.69 -28.87
N LEU A 2 -5.23 0.35 -27.85
CA LEU A 2 -4.76 -0.57 -26.79
C LEU A 2 -4.48 -1.95 -27.39
N PRO A 3 -3.32 -2.59 -27.07
CA PRO A 3 -3.01 -3.94 -27.53
C PRO A 3 -3.90 -4.96 -26.79
N ALA A 4 -4.37 -5.99 -27.50
CA ALA A 4 -5.23 -7.03 -26.91
C ALA A 4 -4.50 -7.89 -25.86
N THR A 5 -3.19 -8.05 -26.03
CA THR A 5 -2.29 -8.73 -25.07
C THR A 5 -1.04 -7.89 -24.93
N LEU A 6 -0.53 -7.80 -23.70
CA LEU A 6 0.67 -7.03 -23.43
C LEU A 6 1.52 -7.77 -22.37
N PRO A 7 2.61 -8.44 -22.77
CA PRO A 7 3.53 -9.07 -21.84
C PRO A 7 4.19 -8.02 -20.94
N LEU A 8 4.64 -8.44 -19.76
CA LEU A 8 5.13 -7.56 -18.70
C LEU A 8 6.30 -6.65 -19.14
N ASP A 9 7.21 -7.17 -19.95
CA ASP A 9 8.34 -6.41 -20.49
C ASP A 9 7.91 -5.31 -21.46
N ALA A 10 6.84 -5.53 -22.22
CA ALA A 10 6.23 -4.54 -23.11
C ALA A 10 5.30 -3.56 -22.34
N TYR A 11 4.73 -3.99 -21.22
CA TYR A 11 3.84 -3.14 -20.43
C TYR A 11 4.55 -1.93 -19.83
N ARG A 12 5.74 -2.10 -19.29
CA ARG A 12 6.49 -0.99 -18.66
C ARG A 12 6.77 0.18 -19.62
N PRO A 13 7.23 -0.03 -20.86
CA PRO A 13 7.33 1.02 -21.86
C PRO A 13 5.97 1.64 -22.23
N PHE A 14 4.95 0.78 -22.48
CA PHE A 14 3.61 1.23 -22.85
C PHE A 14 2.97 2.10 -21.77
N ARG A 15 3.14 1.77 -20.48
CA ARG A 15 2.64 2.57 -19.35
C ARG A 15 3.20 4.00 -19.34
N ARG A 16 4.36 4.23 -19.95
CA ARG A 16 5.00 5.56 -20.06
C ARG A 16 4.64 6.27 -21.35
N ASP A 17 4.04 5.56 -22.29
CA ASP A 17 3.64 6.12 -23.59
C ASP A 17 2.25 6.76 -23.49
N VAL A 18 2.25 8.03 -23.07
CA VAL A 18 1.04 8.84 -22.89
C VAL A 18 0.24 8.94 -24.18
N GLU A 19 0.89 9.06 -25.34
CA GLU A 19 0.22 9.21 -26.64
C GLU A 19 -0.48 7.91 -27.08
N ALA A 20 0.11 6.75 -26.79
CA ALA A 20 -0.54 5.47 -27.06
C ALA A 20 -1.79 5.23 -26.19
N GLN A 21 -1.82 5.78 -24.97
CA GLN A 21 -2.94 5.65 -24.03
C GLN A 21 -4.07 6.66 -24.32
N ARG A 22 -3.73 7.85 -24.79
CA ARG A 22 -4.64 9.01 -24.93
C ARG A 22 -5.98 8.67 -25.57
N PRO A 23 -6.05 7.98 -26.72
CA PRO A 23 -7.34 7.70 -27.36
C PRO A 23 -8.28 6.87 -26.48
N ALA A 24 -7.76 5.94 -25.70
CA ALA A 24 -8.56 5.13 -24.81
C ALA A 24 -9.06 5.95 -23.60
N MET A 25 -8.19 6.78 -23.02
CA MET A 25 -8.55 7.63 -21.89
C MET A 25 -9.57 8.69 -22.27
N GLU A 26 -9.44 9.31 -23.45
CA GLU A 26 -10.40 10.26 -23.98
C GLU A 26 -11.75 9.58 -24.27
N ALA A 27 -11.75 8.36 -24.80
CA ALA A 27 -12.98 7.59 -25.03
C ALA A 27 -13.69 7.25 -23.71
N ILE A 28 -12.96 6.89 -22.65
CA ILE A 28 -13.53 6.67 -21.32
C ILE A 28 -14.08 7.99 -20.76
N ALA A 29 -13.31 9.06 -20.82
CA ALA A 29 -13.72 10.37 -20.34
C ALA A 29 -15.00 10.85 -21.03
N ALA A 30 -15.07 10.74 -22.35
CA ALA A 30 -16.26 11.10 -23.13
C ALA A 30 -17.48 10.26 -22.75
N ARG A 31 -17.31 8.95 -22.54
CA ARG A 31 -18.39 8.03 -22.13
C ARG A 31 -19.01 8.43 -20.79
N HIS A 32 -18.22 9.00 -19.89
CA HIS A 32 -18.65 9.37 -18.53
C HIS A 32 -18.81 10.89 -18.34
N GLY A 33 -18.76 11.67 -19.42
CA GLY A 33 -18.97 13.13 -19.37
C GLY A 33 -17.89 13.90 -18.61
N LEU A 34 -16.68 13.34 -18.52
CA LEU A 34 -15.55 14.01 -17.89
C LEU A 34 -14.98 15.09 -18.83
N PRO A 35 -14.55 16.25 -18.32
CA PRO A 35 -14.03 17.33 -19.14
C PRO A 35 -12.70 16.96 -19.80
N PRO A 36 -12.65 16.83 -21.16
CA PRO A 36 -11.45 16.33 -21.83
C PRO A 36 -10.25 17.29 -21.71
N GLY A 37 -10.49 18.59 -21.57
CA GLY A 37 -9.43 19.59 -21.40
C GLY A 37 -8.71 19.55 -20.05
N GLU A 38 -9.25 18.83 -19.07
CA GLU A 38 -8.63 18.65 -17.74
C GLU A 38 -7.94 17.30 -17.58
N LEU A 39 -8.12 16.38 -18.54
CA LEU A 39 -7.63 15.01 -18.45
C LEU A 39 -6.12 14.94 -18.62
N ALA A 40 -5.41 14.53 -17.56
CA ALA A 40 -3.96 14.45 -17.53
C ALA A 40 -3.47 13.12 -16.92
N PRO A 41 -2.34 12.55 -17.39
CA PRO A 41 -1.76 11.33 -16.85
C PRO A 41 -1.12 11.57 -15.49
N PHE A 42 -1.18 10.54 -14.61
CA PHE A 42 -0.30 10.44 -13.47
C PHE A 42 0.95 9.64 -13.86
N SER A 43 2.12 10.16 -13.52
CA SER A 43 3.40 9.54 -13.90
C SER A 43 3.77 8.32 -13.05
N GLN A 44 3.13 8.13 -11.91
CA GLN A 44 3.49 7.14 -10.89
C GLN A 44 2.45 6.01 -10.78
N GLY A 45 2.82 4.96 -10.05
CA GLY A 45 2.00 3.77 -9.88
C GLY A 45 2.33 2.66 -10.89
N THR A 46 1.74 1.49 -10.72
CA THR A 46 1.91 0.32 -11.60
C THR A 46 0.88 0.30 -12.73
N GLN A 47 -0.32 0.78 -12.50
CA GLN A 47 -1.39 0.85 -13.49
C GLN A 47 -1.37 2.17 -14.28
N ILE A 48 -2.13 2.24 -15.38
CA ILE A 48 -2.31 3.46 -16.16
C ILE A 48 -3.39 4.30 -15.49
N VAL A 49 -3.02 5.49 -15.00
CA VAL A 49 -3.92 6.35 -14.24
C VAL A 49 -3.92 7.74 -14.87
N TRP A 50 -5.12 8.25 -15.15
CA TRP A 50 -5.33 9.61 -15.60
C TRP A 50 -6.41 10.27 -14.74
N GLY A 51 -6.40 11.59 -14.65
CA GLY A 51 -7.40 12.29 -13.86
C GLY A 51 -7.73 13.67 -14.36
N THR A 52 -8.90 14.14 -13.93
CA THR A 52 -9.36 15.53 -13.96
C THR A 52 -9.19 16.14 -12.56
N GLN A 53 -9.74 17.32 -12.34
CA GLN A 53 -9.79 17.92 -10.99
C GLN A 53 -10.67 17.14 -10.01
N ARG A 54 -11.67 16.37 -10.49
CA ARG A 54 -12.67 15.69 -9.65
C ARG A 54 -12.65 14.18 -9.70
N SER A 55 -12.25 13.62 -10.82
CA SER A 55 -12.31 12.17 -11.04
C SER A 55 -10.98 11.61 -11.50
N VAL A 56 -10.77 10.33 -11.23
CA VAL A 56 -9.59 9.54 -11.64
C VAL A 56 -10.08 8.34 -12.45
N ILE A 57 -9.44 8.11 -13.59
CA ILE A 57 -9.61 6.91 -14.42
C ILE A 57 -8.40 6.01 -14.14
N LYS A 58 -8.64 4.79 -13.68
CA LYS A 58 -7.61 3.74 -13.56
C LYS A 58 -7.91 2.65 -14.57
N LEU A 59 -7.00 2.46 -15.52
CA LEU A 59 -7.09 1.46 -16.57
C LEU A 59 -6.19 0.28 -16.22
N PHE A 60 -6.76 -0.91 -16.17
CA PHE A 60 -6.06 -2.11 -15.75
C PHE A 60 -5.56 -2.89 -16.95
N VAL A 61 -4.31 -3.35 -16.86
CA VAL A 61 -3.77 -4.27 -17.87
C VAL A 61 -4.41 -5.65 -17.71
N PRO A 62 -4.89 -6.26 -18.80
CA PRO A 62 -5.56 -7.58 -18.74
C PRO A 62 -4.68 -8.71 -18.20
N THR A 63 -3.36 -8.51 -18.14
CA THR A 63 -2.40 -9.50 -17.65
C THR A 63 -2.52 -9.77 -16.14
N TRP A 64 -3.08 -8.81 -15.36
CA TRP A 64 -3.28 -8.95 -13.91
C TRP A 64 -4.77 -8.87 -13.54
N PRO A 65 -5.56 -9.90 -13.87
CA PRO A 65 -7.00 -9.87 -13.64
C PRO A 65 -7.37 -9.86 -12.14
N GLU A 66 -6.52 -10.42 -11.28
CA GLU A 66 -6.77 -10.44 -9.83
C GLU A 66 -6.67 -9.06 -9.23
N ASP A 67 -5.66 -8.25 -9.59
CA ASP A 67 -5.53 -6.87 -9.11
C ASP A 67 -6.78 -6.06 -9.45
N THR A 68 -7.27 -6.21 -10.69
CA THR A 68 -8.51 -5.57 -11.15
C THR A 68 -9.70 -6.01 -10.31
N ARG A 69 -9.84 -7.33 -10.08
CA ARG A 69 -10.95 -7.91 -9.33
C ARG A 69 -10.96 -7.42 -7.89
N ILE A 70 -9.80 -7.41 -7.23
CA ILE A 70 -9.67 -6.98 -5.84
C ILE A 70 -9.95 -5.49 -5.72
N GLU A 71 -9.35 -4.64 -6.56
CA GLU A 71 -9.58 -3.20 -6.54
C GLU A 71 -11.07 -2.87 -6.73
N MET A 72 -11.72 -3.45 -7.73
CA MET A 72 -13.14 -3.24 -7.97
C MET A 72 -14.01 -3.69 -6.77
N LEU A 73 -13.72 -4.86 -6.22
CA LEU A 73 -14.41 -5.38 -5.04
C LEU A 73 -14.27 -4.44 -3.85
N MET A 74 -13.06 -3.93 -3.62
CA MET A 74 -12.81 -3.00 -2.52
C MET A 74 -13.47 -1.65 -2.72
N LEU A 75 -13.38 -1.06 -3.89
CA LEU A 75 -14.07 0.21 -4.19
C LEU A 75 -15.58 0.09 -3.98
N GLU A 76 -16.21 -1.03 -4.39
CA GLU A 76 -17.64 -1.28 -4.13
C GLU A 76 -17.93 -1.48 -2.64
N ARG A 77 -17.07 -2.23 -1.94
CA ARG A 77 -17.24 -2.55 -0.51
C ARG A 77 -17.10 -1.33 0.40
N LEU A 78 -16.23 -0.39 0.03
CA LEU A 78 -15.91 0.78 0.84
C LEU A 78 -16.87 1.96 0.60
N VAL A 79 -17.82 1.84 -0.33
CA VAL A 79 -18.87 2.86 -0.52
C VAL A 79 -19.65 3.05 0.77
N GLY A 80 -19.68 4.28 1.27
CA GLY A 80 -20.41 4.62 2.50
C GLY A 80 -19.81 4.08 3.80
N ALA A 81 -18.63 3.46 3.76
CA ALA A 81 -17.97 2.92 4.95
C ALA A 81 -17.46 3.99 5.94
N GLY A 82 -17.54 5.28 5.59
CA GLY A 82 -17.03 6.36 6.44
C GLY A 82 -15.51 6.49 6.44
N LEU A 83 -14.82 5.76 5.57
CA LEU A 83 -13.39 5.87 5.37
C LEU A 83 -13.05 6.91 4.30
N PRO A 84 -11.93 7.65 4.45
CA PRO A 84 -11.45 8.56 3.42
C PRO A 84 -10.81 7.76 2.27
N VAL A 85 -11.64 7.27 1.34
CA VAL A 85 -11.24 6.48 0.17
C VAL A 85 -11.95 6.98 -1.08
N PRO A 86 -11.38 6.77 -2.30
CA PRO A 86 -12.07 7.12 -3.53
C PRO A 86 -13.45 6.43 -3.61
N GLN A 87 -14.44 7.16 -4.08
CA GLN A 87 -15.77 6.60 -4.33
C GLN A 87 -15.86 6.13 -5.78
N LEU A 88 -16.33 4.90 -5.98
CA LEU A 88 -16.55 4.35 -7.32
C LEU A 88 -17.67 5.13 -8.01
N GLU A 89 -17.37 5.77 -9.15
CA GLU A 89 -18.32 6.54 -9.97
C GLU A 89 -18.83 5.71 -11.15
N ALA A 90 -17.92 4.96 -11.78
CA ALA A 90 -18.25 4.08 -12.90
C ALA A 90 -17.21 2.99 -13.09
N ARG A 91 -17.58 1.96 -13.84
CA ARG A 91 -16.67 0.91 -14.33
C ARG A 91 -17.04 0.49 -15.74
N GLY A 92 -16.12 -0.11 -16.43
CA GLY A 92 -16.37 -0.62 -17.76
C GLY A 92 -15.15 -1.26 -18.40
N GLU A 93 -15.20 -1.38 -19.71
CA GLU A 93 -14.14 -1.93 -20.53
C GLU A 93 -13.95 -1.08 -21.78
N VAL A 94 -12.71 -0.93 -22.24
CA VAL A 94 -12.33 -0.31 -23.50
C VAL A 94 -11.29 -1.17 -24.20
N ALA A 95 -11.61 -1.67 -25.38
CA ALA A 95 -10.73 -2.55 -26.17
C ALA A 95 -10.18 -3.78 -25.41
N GLY A 96 -11.00 -4.39 -24.54
CA GLY A 96 -10.62 -5.54 -23.72
C GLY A 96 -9.88 -5.19 -22.42
N TRP A 97 -9.69 -3.89 -22.13
CA TRP A 97 -9.05 -3.44 -20.90
C TRP A 97 -10.10 -2.94 -19.89
N PRO A 98 -10.18 -3.55 -18.71
CA PRO A 98 -11.05 -3.07 -17.64
C PRO A 98 -10.62 -1.70 -17.14
N TYR A 99 -11.58 -0.89 -16.72
CA TYR A 99 -11.29 0.38 -16.06
C TYR A 99 -12.30 0.69 -14.96
N VAL A 100 -11.88 1.56 -14.06
CA VAL A 100 -12.75 2.25 -13.09
C VAL A 100 -12.63 3.76 -13.27
N VAL A 101 -13.73 4.44 -12.98
CA VAL A 101 -13.77 5.89 -12.75
C VAL A 101 -14.15 6.08 -11.29
N MET A 102 -13.38 6.87 -10.56
CA MET A 102 -13.57 7.11 -9.15
C MET A 102 -13.33 8.57 -8.79
N SER A 103 -13.85 9.01 -7.66
CA SER A 103 -13.63 10.36 -7.18
C SER A 103 -12.14 10.61 -6.91
N ARG A 104 -11.68 11.82 -7.21
CA ARG A 104 -10.32 12.25 -6.88
C ARG A 104 -10.29 12.77 -5.45
N LEU A 105 -9.47 12.15 -4.61
CA LEU A 105 -9.17 12.68 -3.29
C LEU A 105 -8.24 13.91 -3.40
N PRO A 106 -8.40 14.90 -2.51
CA PRO A 106 -7.53 16.07 -2.48
C PRO A 106 -6.13 15.73 -1.91
N GLY A 107 -5.19 16.63 -2.10
CA GLY A 107 -3.87 16.56 -1.46
C GLY A 107 -2.79 15.92 -2.31
N GLN A 108 -1.69 15.58 -1.66
CA GLN A 108 -0.47 14.99 -2.22
C GLN A 108 -0.09 13.75 -1.42
N ARG A 109 0.78 12.90 -1.96
CA ARG A 109 1.20 11.68 -1.27
C ARG A 109 2.14 11.99 -0.11
N VAL A 110 2.24 11.07 0.84
CA VAL A 110 3.11 11.24 2.01
C VAL A 110 4.57 11.59 1.64
N PRO A 111 5.25 10.98 0.64
CA PRO A 111 6.62 11.35 0.32
C PRO A 111 6.81 12.80 -0.08
N GLU A 112 5.79 13.41 -0.63
CA GLU A 112 5.77 14.81 -1.04
C GLU A 112 5.40 15.73 0.14
N ALA A 113 4.43 15.32 0.96
CA ALA A 113 3.95 16.11 2.09
C ALA A 113 4.87 16.06 3.31
N TRP A 114 5.39 14.87 3.64
CA TRP A 114 6.11 14.60 4.88
C TRP A 114 7.29 15.54 5.18
N PRO A 115 8.14 15.88 4.20
CA PRO A 115 9.25 16.83 4.43
C PRO A 115 8.79 18.22 4.86
N GLU A 116 7.61 18.65 4.42
CA GLU A 116 7.04 19.98 4.68
C GLU A 116 6.33 20.07 6.04
N LEU A 117 6.03 18.93 6.67
CA LEU A 117 5.33 18.89 7.94
C LEU A 117 6.30 19.09 9.11
N ASP A 118 5.87 19.88 10.10
CA ASP A 118 6.54 19.93 11.40
C ASP A 118 6.27 18.65 12.22
N ALA A 119 6.96 18.51 13.36
CA ALA A 119 6.87 17.33 14.20
C ALA A 119 5.46 17.06 14.73
N ASP A 120 4.72 18.12 15.07
CA ASP A 120 3.35 17.99 15.60
C ASP A 120 2.36 17.60 14.49
N ALA A 121 2.55 18.12 13.28
CA ALA A 121 1.74 17.73 12.13
C ALA A 121 1.99 16.28 11.72
N ARG A 122 3.26 15.82 11.73
CA ARG A 122 3.63 14.41 11.48
C ARG A 122 2.98 13.47 12.51
N GLU A 123 3.01 13.85 13.78
CA GLU A 123 2.38 13.08 14.85
C GLU A 123 0.87 12.97 14.63
N ARG A 124 0.20 14.09 14.36
CA ARG A 124 -1.25 14.11 14.06
C ARG A 124 -1.60 13.26 12.86
N LEU A 125 -0.85 13.40 11.77
CA LEU A 125 -1.04 12.60 10.55
C LEU A 125 -0.86 11.09 10.82
N ALA A 126 0.18 10.71 11.54
CA ALA A 126 0.42 9.32 11.91
C ALA A 126 -0.72 8.76 12.77
N HIS A 127 -1.23 9.54 13.73
CA HIS A 127 -2.41 9.16 14.51
C HIS A 127 -3.66 8.99 13.62
N ASP A 128 -3.92 9.90 12.70
CA ASP A 128 -5.05 9.82 11.76
C ASP A 128 -4.98 8.55 10.90
N ILE A 129 -3.78 8.22 10.40
CA ILE A 129 -3.54 6.99 9.64
C ILE A 129 -3.87 5.77 10.49
N GLY A 130 -3.36 5.71 11.73
CA GLY A 130 -3.66 4.62 12.66
C GLY A 130 -5.16 4.46 12.93
N ALA A 131 -5.88 5.57 13.14
CA ALA A 131 -7.32 5.56 13.35
C ALA A 131 -8.10 5.08 12.12
N ALA A 132 -7.70 5.47 10.92
CA ALA A 132 -8.30 5.00 9.68
C ALA A 132 -8.02 3.49 9.44
N MET A 133 -6.82 3.01 9.78
CA MET A 133 -6.50 1.57 9.78
C MET A 133 -7.37 0.79 10.78
N ALA A 134 -7.63 1.35 11.97
CA ALA A 134 -8.55 0.75 12.93
C ALA A 134 -9.97 0.63 12.37
N HIS A 135 -10.43 1.67 11.71
CA HIS A 135 -11.75 1.71 11.08
C HIS A 135 -11.85 0.68 9.93
N LEU A 136 -10.84 0.60 9.03
CA LEU A 136 -10.78 -0.41 7.97
C LEU A 136 -10.86 -1.83 8.54
N ALA A 137 -10.07 -2.12 9.57
CA ALA A 137 -10.02 -3.41 10.22
C ALA A 137 -11.34 -3.80 10.93
N ALA A 138 -12.15 -2.82 11.34
CA ALA A 138 -13.45 -3.05 11.97
C ALA A 138 -14.58 -3.35 10.96
N LEU A 139 -14.32 -3.21 9.65
CA LEU A 139 -15.34 -3.52 8.64
C LEU A 139 -15.62 -5.03 8.59
N PRO A 140 -16.88 -5.44 8.36
CA PRO A 140 -17.24 -6.84 8.24
C PRO A 140 -16.48 -7.52 7.09
N VAL A 141 -15.91 -8.69 7.32
CA VAL A 141 -15.19 -9.49 6.31
C VAL A 141 -16.07 -10.55 5.63
N THR A 142 -17.35 -10.60 5.96
CA THR A 142 -18.31 -11.54 5.35
C THR A 142 -18.34 -11.39 3.84
N GLY A 143 -18.22 -12.50 3.12
CA GLY A 143 -18.17 -12.52 1.66
C GLY A 143 -16.80 -12.23 1.06
N LEU A 144 -15.75 -12.10 1.88
CA LEU A 144 -14.36 -11.92 1.45
C LEU A 144 -13.51 -13.20 1.62
N ASP A 145 -14.14 -14.37 1.71
CA ASP A 145 -13.48 -15.66 1.95
C ASP A 145 -12.38 -15.96 0.91
N ALA A 146 -12.56 -15.53 -0.33
CA ALA A 146 -11.56 -15.67 -1.39
C ALA A 146 -10.29 -14.80 -1.18
N LEU A 147 -10.35 -13.84 -0.27
CA LEU A 147 -9.23 -12.96 0.11
C LEU A 147 -8.61 -13.38 1.45
N LEU A 148 -9.04 -14.47 2.06
CA LEU A 148 -8.54 -14.89 3.36
C LEU A 148 -7.11 -15.42 3.27
N ALA A 149 -6.21 -14.75 3.97
CA ALA A 149 -4.79 -15.12 4.13
C ALA A 149 -4.40 -15.09 5.62
N PRO A 150 -4.69 -16.16 6.39
CA PRO A 150 -4.33 -16.23 7.80
C PRO A 150 -2.83 -16.08 8.02
N GLN A 151 -2.44 -15.67 9.23
CA GLN A 151 -1.05 -15.43 9.61
C GLN A 151 -0.09 -16.56 9.22
N GLU A 152 -0.50 -17.80 9.44
CA GLU A 152 0.31 -18.99 9.10
C GLU A 152 0.51 -19.15 7.60
N SER A 153 -0.53 -18.89 6.80
CA SER A 153 -0.44 -18.92 5.33
C SER A 153 0.51 -17.85 4.81
N LEU A 154 0.41 -16.63 5.34
CA LEU A 154 1.35 -15.55 5.00
C LEU A 154 2.79 -15.88 5.39
N LEU A 155 3.01 -16.43 6.57
CA LEU A 155 4.34 -16.88 6.99
C LEU A 155 4.88 -17.98 6.06
N GLY A 156 4.03 -18.96 5.70
CA GLY A 156 4.37 -20.02 4.76
C GLY A 156 4.75 -19.51 3.38
N GLU A 157 4.12 -18.43 2.93
CA GLU A 157 4.45 -17.76 1.67
C GLU A 157 5.71 -16.90 1.76
N ARG A 158 5.81 -16.07 2.81
CA ARG A 158 6.85 -15.03 2.88
C ARG A 158 8.23 -15.55 3.26
N ARG A 159 8.30 -16.54 4.17
CA ARG A 159 9.57 -17.12 4.61
C ARG A 159 10.45 -17.61 3.45
N PRO A 160 9.98 -18.50 2.56
CA PRO A 160 10.82 -19.01 1.47
C PRO A 160 11.20 -17.94 0.43
N ARG A 161 10.44 -16.85 0.34
CA ARG A 161 10.70 -15.78 -0.63
C ARG A 161 11.63 -14.68 -0.12
N LEU A 162 11.81 -14.55 1.19
CA LEU A 162 12.49 -13.40 1.79
C LEU A 162 13.86 -13.13 1.16
N LEU A 163 14.72 -14.13 1.09
CA LEU A 163 16.10 -13.96 0.60
C LEU A 163 16.12 -13.55 -0.87
N GLN A 164 15.32 -14.21 -1.71
CA GLN A 164 15.21 -13.88 -3.12
C GLN A 164 14.68 -12.45 -3.31
N ASP A 165 13.57 -12.10 -2.63
CA ASP A 165 12.96 -10.77 -2.73
C ASP A 165 13.96 -9.66 -2.34
N GLN A 166 14.75 -9.87 -1.28
CA GLN A 166 15.73 -8.88 -0.82
C GLN A 166 16.94 -8.79 -1.76
N ARG A 167 17.38 -9.90 -2.33
CA ARG A 167 18.44 -9.92 -3.35
C ARG A 167 18.01 -9.16 -4.61
N GLU A 168 16.80 -9.40 -5.10
CA GLU A 168 16.23 -8.67 -6.25
C GLU A 168 16.10 -7.16 -6.00
N ARG A 169 16.00 -6.76 -4.72
CA ARG A 169 15.94 -5.35 -4.28
C ARG A 169 17.29 -4.75 -3.92
N GLY A 170 18.38 -5.41 -4.29
CA GLY A 170 19.75 -4.90 -4.11
C GLY A 170 20.41 -5.26 -2.78
N GLY A 171 19.87 -6.23 -2.05
CA GLY A 171 20.54 -6.82 -0.89
C GLY A 171 21.82 -7.55 -1.30
N ASP A 172 22.89 -7.38 -0.51
CA ASP A 172 24.16 -8.04 -0.69
C ASP A 172 24.26 -9.35 0.12
N ASP A 173 25.36 -10.08 -0.04
CA ASP A 173 25.61 -11.36 0.66
C ASP A 173 25.66 -11.17 2.18
N ALA A 174 26.11 -10.00 2.67
CA ALA A 174 26.16 -9.69 4.10
C ALA A 174 24.76 -9.53 4.70
N LEU A 175 23.86 -8.87 3.98
CA LEU A 175 22.45 -8.80 4.36
C LEU A 175 21.77 -10.16 4.27
N GLU A 176 22.05 -10.93 3.22
CA GLU A 176 21.47 -12.27 3.06
C GLU A 176 21.82 -13.18 4.23
N ALA A 177 23.09 -13.18 4.69
CA ALA A 177 23.50 -13.96 5.88
C ALA A 177 22.75 -13.52 7.14
N GLN A 178 22.50 -12.21 7.31
CA GLN A 178 21.73 -11.71 8.45
C GLN A 178 20.24 -12.09 8.36
N LEU A 179 19.68 -12.07 7.15
CA LEU A 179 18.28 -12.48 6.93
C LEU A 179 18.09 -13.99 7.11
N GLN A 180 19.09 -14.81 6.73
CA GLN A 180 19.06 -16.25 7.01
C GLN A 180 19.09 -16.49 8.52
N ALA A 181 20.00 -15.83 9.26
CA ALA A 181 20.05 -15.93 10.72
C ALA A 181 18.75 -15.45 11.38
N PHE A 182 18.10 -14.42 10.82
CA PHE A 182 16.78 -13.97 11.26
C PHE A 182 15.71 -15.05 11.06
N LEU A 183 15.67 -15.71 9.90
CA LEU A 183 14.73 -16.80 9.62
C LEU A 183 14.92 -17.99 10.56
N ASP A 184 16.19 -18.34 10.84
CA ASP A 184 16.55 -19.46 11.74
C ASP A 184 16.14 -19.18 13.20
N ALA A 185 16.18 -17.91 13.60
CA ALA A 185 15.83 -17.45 14.95
C ALA A 185 14.40 -16.90 15.06
N LEU A 186 13.56 -17.01 14.00
CA LEU A 186 12.24 -16.40 13.98
C LEU A 186 11.35 -16.92 15.13
N PRO A 187 10.98 -16.05 16.08
CA PRO A 187 10.14 -16.45 17.21
C PRO A 187 8.68 -16.69 16.77
N PRO A 188 7.88 -17.34 17.61
CA PRO A 188 6.43 -17.33 17.44
C PRO A 188 5.91 -15.89 17.42
N LEU A 189 5.06 -15.59 16.44
CA LEU A 189 4.42 -14.28 16.36
C LEU A 189 3.18 -14.26 17.26
N LEU A 190 2.86 -13.06 17.78
CA LEU A 190 1.61 -12.84 18.49
C LEU A 190 0.44 -13.24 17.58
N PRO A 191 -0.43 -14.16 18.00
CA PRO A 191 -1.63 -14.46 17.24
C PRO A 191 -2.48 -13.20 17.00
N ALA A 192 -2.82 -12.94 15.76
CA ALA A 192 -3.59 -11.76 15.40
C ALA A 192 -4.85 -12.18 14.65
N GLU A 193 -5.96 -11.53 15.00
CA GLU A 193 -7.23 -11.67 14.29
C GLU A 193 -7.06 -11.28 12.82
N SER A 194 -7.71 -12.05 11.94
CA SER A 194 -7.78 -11.73 10.52
C SER A 194 -8.86 -10.68 10.29
N VAL A 195 -8.44 -9.53 9.79
CA VAL A 195 -9.29 -8.38 9.48
C VAL A 195 -9.06 -7.94 8.04
N LEU A 196 -9.89 -7.05 7.52
CA LEU A 196 -9.62 -6.42 6.24
C LEU A 196 -8.39 -5.51 6.37
N VAL A 197 -7.38 -5.76 5.55
CA VAL A 197 -6.15 -4.97 5.43
C VAL A 197 -5.96 -4.50 4.00
N HIS A 198 -5.38 -3.34 3.84
CA HIS A 198 -5.03 -2.77 2.53
C HIS A 198 -3.84 -3.49 1.88
N ALA A 199 -2.91 -3.95 2.69
CA ALA A 199 -1.72 -4.71 2.38
C ALA A 199 -0.62 -4.01 1.56
N ASP A 200 -0.90 -2.88 0.95
CA ASP A 200 0.08 -1.96 0.34
C ASP A 200 -0.09 -0.52 0.87
N LEU A 201 -0.36 -0.37 2.16
CA LEU A 201 -0.50 0.94 2.79
C LEU A 201 0.89 1.57 3.03
N THR A 202 1.58 1.79 1.93
CA THR A 202 2.87 2.48 1.86
C THR A 202 2.66 4.00 1.79
N ALA A 203 3.74 4.75 1.93
CA ALA A 203 3.70 6.21 1.85
C ALA A 203 3.12 6.73 0.51
N ASP A 204 3.27 5.96 -0.58
CA ASP A 204 2.77 6.33 -1.90
C ASP A 204 1.24 6.19 -2.04
N ASN A 205 0.59 5.37 -1.21
CA ASN A 205 -0.84 5.09 -1.24
C ASN A 205 -1.64 5.86 -0.17
N ILE A 206 -0.99 6.80 0.51
CA ILE A 206 -1.60 7.67 1.53
C ILE A 206 -1.55 9.12 1.06
N LEU A 207 -2.71 9.76 0.99
CA LEU A 207 -2.85 11.17 0.60
C LEU A 207 -2.99 12.06 1.83
N VAL A 208 -2.35 13.22 1.75
CA VAL A 208 -2.30 14.25 2.79
C VAL A 208 -2.82 15.57 2.24
N HIS A 209 -3.74 16.20 2.94
CA HIS A 209 -4.26 17.52 2.63
C HIS A 209 -4.30 18.37 3.89
N ASP A 210 -3.74 19.57 3.84
CA ASP A 210 -3.63 20.48 4.98
C ASP A 210 -3.03 19.82 6.25
N GLY A 211 -2.01 18.97 6.06
CA GLY A 211 -1.32 18.28 7.14
C GLY A 211 -2.12 17.16 7.83
N ARG A 212 -3.27 16.75 7.26
CA ARG A 212 -4.15 15.70 7.78
C ARG A 212 -4.31 14.57 6.74
N LEU A 213 -4.74 13.41 7.18
CA LEU A 213 -5.07 12.30 6.29
C LEU A 213 -6.22 12.70 5.37
N ALA A 214 -5.96 12.73 4.05
CA ALA A 214 -6.98 12.91 3.02
C ALA A 214 -7.55 11.57 2.53
N GLY A 215 -6.78 10.49 2.60
CA GLY A 215 -7.30 9.14 2.36
C GLY A 215 -6.27 8.13 1.87
N PHE A 216 -6.79 6.91 1.67
CA PHE A 216 -6.07 5.75 1.14
C PHE A 216 -6.50 5.48 -0.29
N ILE A 217 -5.55 5.10 -1.16
CA ILE A 217 -5.77 4.76 -2.56
C ILE A 217 -5.10 3.43 -2.90
N ASP A 218 -5.51 2.81 -4.00
CA ASP A 218 -4.89 1.59 -4.55
C ASP A 218 -5.07 0.34 -3.68
N PHE A 219 -6.30 -0.19 -3.66
CA PHE A 219 -6.68 -1.38 -2.88
C PHE A 219 -6.47 -2.71 -3.62
N ALA A 220 -5.68 -2.74 -4.70
CA ALA A 220 -5.48 -3.94 -5.52
C ALA A 220 -4.83 -5.12 -4.77
N ASP A 221 -4.12 -4.84 -3.69
CA ASP A 221 -3.45 -5.84 -2.84
C ASP A 221 -4.25 -6.24 -1.59
N ALA A 222 -5.43 -5.66 -1.38
CA ALA A 222 -6.21 -5.88 -0.16
C ALA A 222 -6.56 -7.36 0.06
N PHE A 223 -6.49 -7.79 1.30
CA PHE A 223 -6.88 -9.14 1.70
C PHE A 223 -7.42 -9.18 3.15
N VAL A 224 -7.91 -10.33 3.59
CA VAL A 224 -8.32 -10.57 4.97
C VAL A 224 -7.22 -11.34 5.70
N GLY A 225 -6.53 -10.68 6.62
CA GLY A 225 -5.37 -11.25 7.30
C GLY A 225 -4.98 -10.55 8.60
N PRO A 226 -3.84 -10.91 9.18
CA PRO A 226 -3.44 -10.38 10.48
C PRO A 226 -3.20 -8.88 10.42
N TRP A 227 -3.90 -8.13 11.27
CA TRP A 227 -3.76 -6.67 11.36
C TRP A 227 -2.31 -6.21 11.67
N THR A 228 -1.53 -7.06 12.32
CA THR A 228 -0.13 -6.79 12.64
C THR A 228 0.77 -6.72 11.41
N TYR A 229 0.42 -7.44 10.33
CA TYR A 229 1.14 -7.40 9.06
C TYR A 229 1.16 -6.00 8.46
N GLU A 230 -0.02 -5.39 8.33
CA GLU A 230 -0.15 -4.04 7.78
C GLU A 230 0.42 -2.97 8.73
N LEU A 231 0.15 -3.09 10.03
CA LEU A 231 0.62 -2.11 11.01
C LEU A 231 2.15 -1.99 11.01
N ALA A 232 2.86 -3.11 10.91
CA ALA A 232 4.31 -3.11 10.83
C ALA A 232 4.82 -2.36 9.60
N ALA A 233 4.29 -2.68 8.43
CA ALA A 233 4.69 -2.08 7.17
C ALA A 233 4.37 -0.58 7.14
N THR A 234 3.13 -0.21 7.40
CA THR A 234 2.68 1.19 7.37
C THR A 234 3.49 2.05 8.34
N SER A 235 3.70 1.57 9.58
CA SER A 235 4.49 2.33 10.54
C SER A 235 5.94 2.53 10.11
N CYS A 236 6.58 1.53 9.47
CA CYS A 236 7.94 1.67 8.97
C CYS A 236 8.01 2.54 7.71
N PHE A 237 7.12 2.34 6.74
CA PHE A 237 7.19 3.02 5.45
C PHE A 237 6.78 4.48 5.53
N VAL A 238 5.82 4.81 6.37
CA VAL A 238 5.30 6.17 6.51
C VAL A 238 6.19 7.01 7.41
N THR A 239 6.51 6.52 8.60
CA THR A 239 7.21 7.33 9.62
C THR A 239 8.71 7.45 9.39
N GLN A 240 9.28 6.60 8.53
CA GLN A 240 10.72 6.61 8.19
C GLN A 240 11.65 6.59 9.40
N GLY A 241 11.24 5.94 10.50
CA GLY A 241 12.02 5.85 11.74
C GLY A 241 11.76 6.96 12.76
N ASP A 242 10.86 7.91 12.47
CA ASP A 242 10.42 8.89 13.47
C ASP A 242 9.60 8.22 14.57
N ARG A 243 10.22 8.05 15.74
CA ARG A 243 9.64 7.35 16.89
C ARG A 243 8.36 8.00 17.43
N ARG A 244 8.30 9.33 17.38
CA ARG A 244 7.12 10.07 17.84
C ARG A 244 5.91 9.72 16.97
N SER A 245 6.10 9.75 15.67
CA SER A 245 5.07 9.36 14.69
C SER A 245 4.73 7.87 14.76
N GLN A 246 5.71 6.97 15.00
CA GLN A 246 5.43 5.55 15.20
C GLN A 246 4.50 5.31 16.39
N ARG A 247 4.77 5.95 17.53
CA ARG A 247 3.89 5.85 18.71
C ARG A 247 2.51 6.44 18.45
N ALA A 248 2.44 7.56 17.75
CA ALA A 248 1.17 8.19 17.40
C ALA A 248 0.31 7.28 16.50
N LEU A 249 0.93 6.60 15.54
CA LEU A 249 0.24 5.65 14.67
C LEU A 249 -0.29 4.45 15.47
N LEU A 250 0.51 3.87 16.37
CA LEU A 250 0.05 2.80 17.26
C LEU A 250 -1.11 3.27 18.16
N SER A 251 -0.99 4.47 18.73
CA SER A 251 -2.05 5.08 19.53
C SER A 251 -3.34 5.29 18.72
N GLY A 252 -3.23 5.84 17.52
CA GLY A 252 -4.37 6.00 16.60
C GLY A 252 -5.04 4.67 16.25
N ARG A 253 -4.24 3.61 16.05
CA ARG A 253 -4.74 2.25 15.83
C ARG A 253 -5.44 1.67 17.07
N GLY A 254 -5.25 2.25 18.25
CA GLY A 254 -5.86 1.80 19.49
C GLY A 254 -5.23 0.52 20.05
N VAL A 255 -3.94 0.29 19.79
CA VAL A 255 -3.24 -0.90 20.30
C VAL A 255 -2.28 -0.54 21.41
N GLU A 256 -2.26 -1.37 22.45
CA GLU A 256 -1.28 -1.28 23.53
C GLU A 256 0.05 -1.88 23.07
N THR A 257 1.14 -1.18 23.36
CA THR A 257 2.49 -1.63 23.01
C THR A 257 2.98 -2.62 24.06
N THR A 258 3.03 -3.91 23.70
CA THR A 258 3.61 -4.96 24.53
C THR A 258 4.91 -5.49 23.91
N PRO A 259 5.80 -6.13 24.69
CA PRO A 259 7.01 -6.74 24.15
C PRO A 259 6.73 -7.75 23.03
N GLU A 260 5.69 -8.57 23.17
CA GLU A 260 5.27 -9.58 22.18
C GLU A 260 4.78 -8.93 20.89
N LEU A 261 4.02 -7.82 20.99
CA LEU A 261 3.60 -7.05 19.83
C LEU A 261 4.81 -6.46 19.12
N LEU A 262 5.78 -5.88 19.82
CA LEU A 262 6.98 -5.30 19.21
C LEU A 262 7.80 -6.35 18.46
N VAL A 263 7.97 -7.54 19.05
CA VAL A 263 8.63 -8.66 18.36
C VAL A 263 7.89 -9.03 17.08
N THR A 264 6.56 -9.14 17.14
CA THR A 264 5.73 -9.46 15.97
C THR A 264 5.84 -8.40 14.88
N LEU A 265 5.77 -7.11 15.24
CA LEU A 265 5.90 -6.02 14.28
C LEU A 265 7.28 -5.99 13.62
N ARG A 266 8.37 -6.24 14.38
CA ARG A 266 9.73 -6.34 13.83
C ARG A 266 9.86 -7.49 12.84
N CYS A 267 9.24 -8.64 13.13
CA CYS A 267 9.21 -9.76 12.20
C CYS A 267 8.46 -9.40 10.92
N TRP A 268 7.31 -8.79 11.02
CA TRP A 268 6.55 -8.35 9.83
C TRP A 268 7.25 -7.23 9.06
N ALA A 269 7.98 -6.32 9.71
CA ALA A 269 8.77 -5.30 9.01
C ALA A 269 9.81 -5.92 8.05
N VAL A 270 10.35 -7.08 8.39
CA VAL A 270 11.26 -7.84 7.52
C VAL A 270 10.51 -8.69 6.50
N LEU A 271 9.47 -9.41 6.93
CA LEU A 271 8.75 -10.41 6.12
C LEU A 271 7.72 -9.78 5.16
N HIS A 272 7.38 -8.52 5.31
CA HIS A 272 6.37 -7.88 4.46
C HIS A 272 6.77 -7.94 2.98
N ARG A 273 5.79 -8.21 2.09
CA ARG A 273 6.03 -8.36 0.64
C ARG A 273 6.73 -7.17 -0.02
N TYR A 274 6.49 -5.97 0.49
CA TYR A 274 7.07 -4.71 0.01
C TYR A 274 8.25 -4.21 0.86
N SER A 275 8.77 -5.01 1.78
CA SER A 275 9.94 -4.63 2.57
C SER A 275 11.18 -4.50 1.68
N HIS A 276 11.87 -3.36 1.82
CA HIS A 276 13.17 -3.07 1.22
C HIS A 276 14.19 -2.93 2.35
N VAL A 277 14.53 -4.05 2.99
CA VAL A 277 15.32 -4.07 4.24
C VAL A 277 16.62 -3.29 4.09
N ALA A 278 17.41 -3.53 3.02
CA ALA A 278 18.65 -2.81 2.77
C ALA A 278 18.46 -1.29 2.75
N THR A 279 17.46 -0.82 2.00
CA THR A 279 17.17 0.62 1.89
C THR A 279 16.69 1.21 3.22
N MET A 280 15.87 0.49 3.97
CA MET A 280 15.34 0.94 5.26
C MET A 280 16.44 1.04 6.31
N MET A 281 17.32 0.04 6.38
CA MET A 281 18.50 0.06 7.24
C MET A 281 19.44 1.22 6.89
N GLN A 282 19.74 1.40 5.61
CA GLN A 282 20.61 2.48 5.13
C GLN A 282 20.04 3.87 5.48
N ARG A 283 18.75 4.11 5.23
CA ARG A 283 18.07 5.37 5.57
C ARG A 283 18.10 5.66 7.08
N ALA A 284 17.98 4.59 7.88
CA ALA A 284 18.05 4.68 9.34
C ALA A 284 19.49 4.75 9.89
N GLY A 285 20.51 4.66 9.02
CA GLY A 285 21.92 4.72 9.42
C GLY A 285 22.47 3.45 10.08
N HIS A 286 21.85 2.28 9.81
CA HIS A 286 22.25 1.01 10.39
C HIS A 286 22.94 0.10 9.37
N ALA A 287 24.05 -0.53 9.79
CA ALA A 287 24.76 -1.55 9.02
C ALA A 287 24.32 -3.00 9.41
N SER A 288 23.57 -3.16 10.49
CA SER A 288 23.12 -4.44 10.99
C SER A 288 21.59 -4.50 11.07
N LEU A 289 21.03 -5.62 10.61
CA LEU A 289 19.59 -5.91 10.70
C LEU A 289 19.10 -5.81 12.15
N TRP A 290 19.82 -6.41 13.09
CA TRP A 290 19.44 -6.44 14.50
C TRP A 290 19.47 -5.03 15.11
N SER A 291 20.52 -4.27 14.83
CA SER A 291 20.64 -2.87 15.29
C SER A 291 19.49 -2.02 14.76
N TRP A 292 19.08 -2.21 13.52
CA TRP A 292 17.91 -1.52 12.96
C TRP A 292 16.61 -1.96 13.63
N LEU A 293 16.37 -3.27 13.76
CA LEU A 293 15.15 -3.79 14.39
C LEU A 293 15.02 -3.33 15.84
N ASP A 294 16.14 -3.24 16.57
CA ASP A 294 16.15 -2.76 17.97
C ASP A 294 15.73 -1.28 18.09
N THR A 295 15.85 -0.50 17.03
CA THR A 295 15.43 0.92 17.06
C THR A 295 13.96 1.12 16.71
N LEU A 296 13.30 0.13 16.11
CA LEU A 296 11.90 0.23 15.74
C LEU A 296 11.00 0.20 16.98
N TRP A 297 10.09 1.15 17.06
CA TRP A 297 9.09 1.30 18.14
C TRP A 297 9.67 1.38 19.56
N LEU A 298 10.92 1.75 19.73
CA LEU A 298 11.46 2.00 21.07
C LEU A 298 10.74 3.16 21.77
N PRO A 299 10.60 3.11 23.12
CA PRO A 299 10.01 4.18 23.89
C PRO A 299 10.77 5.52 23.81
#